data_f0b67d193d4f659e87333d6bdc31c7b3
#
_entry.id   f0b67d193d4f659e87333d6bdc31c7b3
#
_cell.length_a   1.000
_cell.length_b   1.000
_cell.length_c   1.000
_cell.angle_alpha   90.00
_cell.angle_beta   90.00
_cell.angle_gamma   90.00
#
_symmetry.space_group_name_H-M   'P 1'
#
loop_
_entity.id
_entity.type
_entity.pdbx_description
1 polymer ?
#
loop_
_entity_poly.entity_id
_entity_poly.type
_entity_poly.pdbx_seq_one_letter_code
_entity_poly.pdbx_strand_id
1 'polypeptide(L)'
;MKKKILLIFTLSSACLIFLVSAHSQEDMQVVSAAAFVKPRRPPAVFRHDAHNESAMVEECYGCHHVFDENGDLVEDESSEDQSCSECHDLERSGNKPDLMKAFHANCKGCHKEQKKGPVICGQCHVRGLVVEE
;
A
#
# COMPACT_ATOMS: atom_id res chain seq x y z
N MET A 1 -31.43 -39.43 5.00
CA MET A 1 -29.97 -39.41 5.02
C MET A 1 -29.38 -38.74 3.78
N LYS A 2 -29.77 -39.05 2.54
CA LYS A 2 -29.22 -38.48 1.28
C LYS A 2 -29.36 -36.94 1.20
N LYS A 3 -30.49 -36.35 1.65
CA LYS A 3 -30.69 -34.86 1.63
C LYS A 3 -29.78 -34.13 2.61
N LYS A 4 -29.45 -34.72 3.77
CA LYS A 4 -28.51 -34.12 4.74
C LYS A 4 -27.06 -34.16 4.24
N ILE A 5 -26.68 -35.21 3.55
CA ILE A 5 -25.35 -35.37 2.94
C ILE A 5 -25.18 -34.36 1.80
N LEU A 6 -26.20 -34.16 0.97
CA LEU A 6 -26.16 -33.18 -0.11
C LEU A 6 -26.03 -31.74 0.42
N LEU A 7 -26.72 -31.41 1.51
CA LEU A 7 -26.65 -30.08 2.15
C LEU A 7 -25.26 -29.81 2.74
N ILE A 8 -24.63 -30.83 3.34
CA ILE A 8 -23.27 -30.70 3.89
C ILE A 8 -22.24 -30.49 2.75
N PHE A 9 -22.40 -31.22 1.63
CA PHE A 9 -21.52 -31.06 0.47
C PHE A 9 -21.66 -29.67 -0.18
N THR A 10 -22.87 -29.12 -0.30
CA THR A 10 -23.10 -27.81 -0.87
C THR A 10 -22.57 -26.71 0.06
N LEU A 11 -22.72 -26.84 1.39
CA LEU A 11 -22.18 -25.88 2.36
C LEU A 11 -20.64 -25.90 2.39
N SER A 12 -20.03 -27.08 2.30
CA SER A 12 -18.57 -27.26 2.24
C SER A 12 -18.00 -26.70 0.95
N SER A 13 -18.67 -26.90 -0.20
CA SER A 13 -18.24 -26.33 -1.49
C SER A 13 -18.37 -24.82 -1.53
N ALA A 14 -19.40 -24.23 -0.92
CA ALA A 14 -19.56 -22.79 -0.82
C ALA A 14 -18.47 -22.16 0.08
N CYS A 15 -18.08 -22.82 1.18
CA CYS A 15 -17.01 -22.36 2.06
C CYS A 15 -15.64 -22.35 1.36
N LEU A 16 -15.37 -23.34 0.49
CA LEU A 16 -14.12 -23.42 -0.27
C LEU A 16 -13.96 -22.29 -1.31
N ILE A 17 -15.07 -21.75 -1.83
CA ILE A 17 -15.04 -20.67 -2.82
C ILE A 17 -14.66 -19.31 -2.17
N PHE A 18 -14.94 -19.13 -0.87
CA PHE A 18 -14.59 -17.88 -0.15
C PHE A 18 -13.15 -17.85 0.36
N LEU A 19 -12.36 -18.91 0.23
CA LEU A 19 -10.97 -18.93 0.69
C LEU A 19 -9.94 -18.43 -0.34
N VAL A 20 -10.37 -17.89 -1.49
CA VAL A 20 -9.47 -17.66 -2.64
C VAL A 20 -9.09 -16.17 -2.83
N SER A 21 -9.29 -15.29 -1.88
CA SER A 21 -9.04 -13.87 -2.14
C SER A 21 -8.46 -13.06 -0.99
N ALA A 22 -7.60 -13.65 -0.18
CA ALA A 22 -6.70 -12.83 0.64
C ALA A 22 -5.39 -12.67 -0.13
N HIS A 23 -5.38 -11.81 -1.15
CA HIS A 23 -4.13 -11.30 -1.69
C HIS A 23 -3.60 -10.27 -0.69
N SER A 24 -2.77 -10.74 0.20
CA SER A 24 -1.92 -9.90 1.03
C SER A 24 -0.97 -9.10 0.13
N GLN A 25 -0.63 -7.89 0.51
CA GLN A 25 0.45 -7.08 -0.11
C GLN A 25 1.85 -7.68 0.17
N GLU A 26 1.88 -8.89 0.73
CA GLU A 26 3.08 -9.62 1.16
C GLU A 26 4.15 -9.72 0.08
N ASP A 27 3.72 -9.89 -1.18
CA ASP A 27 4.62 -10.03 -2.31
C ASP A 27 4.99 -8.70 -3.01
N MET A 28 4.52 -7.56 -2.52
CA MET A 28 4.85 -6.27 -3.11
C MET A 28 6.37 -6.03 -3.05
N GLN A 29 7.00 -5.87 -4.21
CA GLN A 29 8.43 -5.58 -4.33
C GLN A 29 8.72 -4.13 -4.67
N VAL A 30 7.77 -3.44 -5.27
CA VAL A 30 7.87 -2.03 -5.68
C VAL A 30 6.54 -1.33 -5.51
N VAL A 31 6.60 -0.03 -5.22
CA VAL A 31 5.42 0.82 -5.22
C VAL A 31 4.90 0.98 -6.65
N SER A 32 3.60 0.79 -6.85
CA SER A 32 2.98 0.96 -8.18
C SER A 32 3.21 2.36 -8.74
N ALA A 33 3.73 2.43 -9.95
CA ALA A 33 3.88 3.66 -10.73
C ALA A 33 2.86 3.78 -11.86
N ALA A 34 1.82 2.94 -11.88
CA ALA A 34 0.84 2.84 -12.97
C ALA A 34 0.09 4.14 -13.25
N ALA A 35 -0.10 4.98 -12.22
CA ALA A 35 -0.74 6.29 -12.39
C ALA A 35 0.13 7.29 -13.17
N PHE A 36 1.44 7.10 -13.26
CA PHE A 36 2.35 8.01 -13.96
C PHE A 36 2.52 7.58 -15.43
N VAL A 37 2.05 8.41 -16.36
CA VAL A 37 2.11 8.12 -17.80
C VAL A 37 3.56 7.97 -18.33
N LYS A 38 4.50 8.76 -17.80
CA LYS A 38 5.93 8.75 -18.17
C LYS A 38 6.79 8.98 -16.93
N PRO A 39 6.98 7.96 -16.09
CA PRO A 39 7.80 8.11 -14.90
C PRO A 39 9.26 8.36 -15.30
N ARG A 40 9.90 9.34 -14.66
CA ARG A 40 11.32 9.67 -14.90
C ARG A 40 12.29 8.70 -14.24
N ARG A 41 11.80 7.90 -13.30
CA ARG A 41 12.56 6.92 -12.53
C ARG A 41 11.83 5.59 -12.50
N PRO A 42 12.55 4.48 -12.30
CA PRO A 42 11.88 3.21 -12.04
C PRO A 42 10.97 3.31 -10.80
N PRO A 43 9.99 2.42 -10.64
CA PRO A 43 9.24 2.29 -9.40
C PRO A 43 10.16 2.21 -8.18
N ALA A 44 9.72 2.77 -7.05
CA ALA A 44 10.50 2.69 -5.82
C ALA A 44 10.44 1.27 -5.26
N VAL A 45 11.58 0.70 -4.89
CA VAL A 45 11.67 -0.59 -4.21
C VAL A 45 11.03 -0.46 -2.85
N PHE A 46 10.06 -1.32 -2.57
CA PHE A 46 9.36 -1.37 -1.31
C PHE A 46 8.76 -2.77 -1.11
N ARG A 47 9.22 -3.46 -0.10
CA ARG A 47 8.68 -4.75 0.33
C ARG A 47 7.84 -4.49 1.57
N HIS A 48 6.53 -4.47 1.38
CA HIS A 48 5.58 -4.00 2.38
C HIS A 48 5.78 -4.67 3.74
N ASP A 49 5.63 -5.97 3.82
CA ASP A 49 5.67 -6.70 5.09
C ASP A 49 7.07 -6.69 5.72
N ALA A 50 8.10 -6.92 4.90
CA ALA A 50 9.49 -6.86 5.38
C ALA A 50 9.88 -5.45 5.89
N HIS A 51 9.33 -4.40 5.28
CA HIS A 51 9.51 -3.03 5.75
C HIS A 51 8.82 -2.81 7.09
N ASN A 52 7.57 -3.20 7.22
CA ASN A 52 6.79 -3.02 8.45
C ASN A 52 7.42 -3.78 9.61
N GLU A 53 7.86 -5.02 9.39
CA GLU A 53 8.56 -5.81 10.38
C GLU A 53 9.89 -5.14 10.81
N SER A 54 10.72 -4.74 9.85
CA SER A 54 12.04 -4.14 10.15
C SER A 54 11.95 -2.75 10.77
N ALA A 55 10.90 -2.01 10.48
CA ALA A 55 10.63 -0.68 11.01
C ALA A 55 9.78 -0.71 12.28
N MET A 56 9.26 -1.88 12.68
CA MET A 56 8.33 -2.07 13.80
C MET A 56 7.09 -1.16 13.66
N VAL A 57 6.54 -1.10 12.45
CA VAL A 57 5.31 -0.35 12.16
C VAL A 57 4.13 -1.25 12.46
N GLU A 58 3.36 -0.92 13.48
CA GLU A 58 2.16 -1.66 13.89
C GLU A 58 0.87 -0.99 13.39
N GLU A 59 0.92 0.34 13.20
CA GLU A 59 -0.25 1.15 12.87
C GLU A 59 -0.31 1.48 11.38
N CYS A 60 -1.32 0.95 10.69
CA CYS A 60 -1.51 1.10 9.25
C CYS A 60 -1.75 2.55 8.83
N TYR A 61 -2.44 3.34 9.66
CA TYR A 61 -2.75 4.76 9.39
C TYR A 61 -1.51 5.65 9.22
N GLY A 62 -0.36 5.25 9.73
CA GLY A 62 0.89 5.99 9.55
C GLY A 62 1.31 6.13 8.08
N CYS A 63 0.93 5.16 7.26
CA CYS A 63 1.14 5.18 5.80
C CYS A 63 -0.18 5.35 5.04
N HIS A 64 -1.21 4.61 5.46
CA HIS A 64 -2.55 4.60 4.90
C HIS A 64 -3.48 5.55 5.67
N HIS A 65 -3.15 6.84 5.60
CA HIS A 65 -3.80 7.87 6.40
C HIS A 65 -5.20 8.22 5.91
N VAL A 66 -6.05 8.57 6.87
CA VAL A 66 -7.35 9.24 6.66
C VAL A 66 -7.30 10.59 7.39
N PHE A 67 -7.79 11.65 6.77
CA PHE A 67 -7.92 12.96 7.39
C PHE A 67 -9.40 13.34 7.46
N ASP A 68 -9.80 13.96 8.56
CA ASP A 68 -11.14 14.48 8.76
C ASP A 68 -11.39 15.77 7.95
N GLU A 69 -12.57 16.35 8.09
CA GLU A 69 -12.97 17.60 7.41
C GLU A 69 -12.14 18.82 7.84
N ASN A 70 -11.51 18.78 9.02
CA ASN A 70 -10.63 19.83 9.54
C ASN A 70 -9.18 19.67 9.04
N GLY A 71 -8.84 18.52 8.50
CA GLY A 71 -7.50 18.15 8.06
C GLY A 71 -6.66 17.51 9.17
N ASP A 72 -7.28 17.03 10.23
CA ASP A 72 -6.62 16.29 11.30
C ASP A 72 -6.57 14.80 10.96
N LEU A 73 -5.46 14.13 11.31
CA LEU A 73 -5.28 12.71 11.10
C LEU A 73 -6.23 11.90 12.00
N VAL A 74 -6.95 10.95 11.41
CA VAL A 74 -7.83 10.03 12.12
C VAL A 74 -7.05 8.75 12.43
N GLU A 75 -6.60 8.59 13.67
CA GLU A 75 -5.70 7.50 14.08
C GLU A 75 -6.39 6.13 14.24
N ASP A 76 -7.70 6.08 14.26
CA ASP A 76 -8.50 4.85 14.35
C ASP A 76 -9.08 4.39 13.00
N GLU A 77 -8.71 5.05 11.90
CA GLU A 77 -9.09 4.70 10.53
C GLU A 77 -7.86 4.56 9.63
N SER A 78 -7.92 3.65 8.66
CA SER A 78 -6.88 3.52 7.63
C SER A 78 -7.50 3.33 6.25
N SER A 79 -6.73 3.73 5.23
CA SER A 79 -7.09 3.59 3.81
C SER A 79 -6.28 2.48 3.12
N GLU A 80 -5.98 1.39 3.84
CA GLU A 80 -5.10 0.31 3.35
C GLU A 80 -5.64 -0.48 2.17
N ASP A 81 -6.94 -0.40 1.91
CA ASP A 81 -7.62 -0.96 0.74
C ASP A 81 -7.63 -0.03 -0.49
N GLN A 82 -7.06 1.19 -0.36
CA GLN A 82 -7.02 2.20 -1.41
C GLN A 82 -5.58 2.51 -1.83
N SER A 83 -5.38 2.73 -3.12
CA SER A 83 -4.11 3.21 -3.61
C SER A 83 -3.94 4.71 -3.38
N CYS A 84 -2.70 5.18 -3.22
CA CYS A 84 -2.44 6.63 -3.03
C CYS A 84 -3.03 7.48 -4.18
N SER A 85 -3.11 6.91 -5.39
CA SER A 85 -3.66 7.58 -6.58
C SER A 85 -5.17 7.74 -6.58
N GLU A 86 -5.90 7.10 -5.68
CA GLU A 86 -7.35 7.28 -5.55
C GLU A 86 -7.70 8.58 -4.80
N CYS A 87 -6.77 9.07 -3.97
CA CYS A 87 -6.94 10.31 -3.22
C CYS A 87 -6.02 11.44 -3.69
N HIS A 88 -4.86 11.11 -4.30
CA HIS A 88 -3.86 12.07 -4.76
C HIS A 88 -3.76 12.07 -6.29
N ASP A 89 -4.16 13.16 -6.93
CA ASP A 89 -4.03 13.37 -8.36
C ASP A 89 -2.57 13.60 -8.79
N LEU A 90 -2.28 13.51 -10.11
CA LEU A 90 -0.97 13.86 -10.67
C LEU A 90 -0.63 15.34 -10.50
N GLU A 91 -1.65 16.18 -10.37
CA GLU A 91 -1.53 17.61 -10.09
C GLU A 91 -2.12 17.91 -8.72
N ARG A 92 -1.60 18.97 -8.06
CA ARG A 92 -2.10 19.37 -6.75
C ARG A 92 -3.56 19.81 -6.82
N SER A 93 -4.40 19.28 -5.94
CA SER A 93 -5.81 19.65 -5.82
C SER A 93 -6.10 20.21 -4.41
N GLY A 94 -6.38 21.50 -4.33
CA GLY A 94 -6.65 22.17 -3.05
C GLY A 94 -5.49 22.05 -2.05
N ASN A 95 -5.78 21.50 -0.88
CA ASN A 95 -4.79 21.25 0.16
C ASN A 95 -4.07 19.90 0.01
N LYS A 96 -4.56 18.99 -0.84
CA LYS A 96 -3.92 17.71 -1.09
C LYS A 96 -2.68 17.87 -1.95
N PRO A 97 -1.53 17.30 -1.57
CA PRO A 97 -0.34 17.28 -2.42
C PRO A 97 -0.60 16.45 -3.69
N ASP A 98 0.15 16.74 -4.75
CA ASP A 98 0.20 15.86 -5.90
C ASP A 98 0.76 14.47 -5.51
N LEU A 99 0.42 13.46 -6.29
CA LEU A 99 0.76 12.06 -6.00
C LEU A 99 2.26 11.84 -5.75
N MET A 100 3.13 12.48 -6.55
CA MET A 100 4.58 12.36 -6.37
C MET A 100 5.02 12.92 -5.01
N LYS A 101 4.47 14.05 -4.61
CA LYS A 101 4.75 14.66 -3.30
C LYS A 101 4.16 13.85 -2.17
N ALA A 102 2.96 13.27 -2.33
CA ALA A 102 2.34 12.41 -1.35
C ALA A 102 3.27 11.24 -1.01
N PHE A 103 3.74 10.48 -1.99
CA PHE A 103 4.72 9.40 -1.76
C PHE A 103 5.99 9.90 -1.07
N HIS A 104 6.59 11.00 -1.58
CA HIS A 104 7.84 11.48 -1.01
C HIS A 104 7.69 12.08 0.39
N ALA A 105 6.58 12.75 0.68
CA ALA A 105 6.31 13.28 2.01
C ALA A 105 6.12 12.14 3.02
N ASN A 106 5.35 11.14 2.66
CA ASN A 106 5.08 9.98 3.51
C ASN A 106 6.37 9.18 3.78
N CYS A 107 6.97 8.57 2.75
CA CYS A 107 8.14 7.71 2.93
C CYS A 107 9.37 8.45 3.45
N LYS A 108 9.80 9.52 2.75
CA LYS A 108 11.01 10.27 3.13
C LYS A 108 10.80 11.14 4.36
N GLY A 109 9.57 11.56 4.62
CA GLY A 109 9.22 12.30 5.84
C GLY A 109 9.50 11.44 7.06
N CYS A 110 8.91 10.27 7.13
CA CYS A 110 9.12 9.29 8.19
C CYS A 110 10.60 8.92 8.35
N HIS A 111 11.30 8.57 7.26
CA HIS A 111 12.72 8.20 7.32
C HIS A 111 13.62 9.32 7.87
N LYS A 112 13.30 10.59 7.57
CA LYS A 112 14.03 11.74 8.11
C LYS A 112 13.74 11.95 9.60
N GLU A 113 12.48 11.85 9.99
CA GLU A 113 12.03 12.01 11.36
C GLU A 113 12.63 10.93 12.25
N GLN A 114 12.53 9.67 11.80
CA GLN A 114 13.09 8.52 12.50
C GLN A 114 14.61 8.43 12.40
N LYS A 115 15.26 9.23 11.54
CA LYS A 115 16.70 9.16 11.21
C LYS A 115 17.15 7.76 10.77
N LYS A 116 16.27 7.03 10.12
CA LYS A 116 16.47 5.66 9.63
C LYS A 116 15.90 5.54 8.22
N GLY A 117 16.38 4.57 7.45
CA GLY A 117 15.88 4.28 6.10
C GLY A 117 16.41 5.21 5.00
N PRO A 118 16.04 4.93 3.75
CA PRO A 118 16.57 5.63 2.59
C PRO A 118 15.92 7.00 2.38
N VAL A 119 16.73 8.02 2.06
CA VAL A 119 16.27 9.38 1.75
C VAL A 119 16.79 9.91 0.41
N ILE A 120 17.72 9.18 -0.23
CA ILE A 120 18.35 9.56 -1.50
C ILE A 120 17.66 8.83 -2.66
N CYS A 121 17.44 9.53 -3.77
CA CYS A 121 16.67 9.02 -4.91
C CYS A 121 17.06 7.60 -5.35
N GLY A 122 18.35 7.32 -5.51
CA GLY A 122 18.86 6.03 -6.01
C GLY A 122 18.77 4.87 -4.99
N GLN A 123 18.46 5.15 -3.75
CA GLN A 123 18.25 4.11 -2.73
C GLN A 123 16.86 3.46 -2.84
N CYS A 124 15.88 4.23 -3.33
CA CYS A 124 14.52 3.75 -3.59
C CYS A 124 14.32 3.42 -5.07
N HIS A 125 14.78 4.28 -5.97
CA HIS A 125 14.63 4.14 -7.42
C HIS A 125 15.85 3.44 -8.02
N VAL A 126 15.91 2.12 -7.87
CA VAL A 126 17.05 1.30 -8.32
C VAL A 126 16.93 1.02 -9.81
N ARG A 127 17.94 1.42 -10.61
CA ARG A 127 17.98 1.14 -12.03
C ARG A 127 18.40 -0.30 -12.30
N GLY A 128 17.75 -0.93 -13.27
CA GLY A 128 18.07 -2.31 -13.66
C GLY A 128 17.56 -3.38 -12.69
N LEU A 129 16.72 -3.02 -11.75
CA LEU A 129 16.01 -4.00 -10.94
C LEU A 129 15.02 -4.76 -11.85
N VAL A 130 15.16 -6.08 -11.89
CA VAL A 130 14.16 -6.98 -12.48
C VAL A 130 13.21 -7.36 -11.36
N VAL A 131 11.96 -6.97 -11.48
CA VAL A 131 10.86 -7.41 -10.59
C VAL A 131 10.25 -8.63 -11.27
N GLU A 132 10.20 -9.75 -10.59
CA GLU A 132 9.44 -10.92 -11.07
C GLU A 132 7.95 -10.62 -10.87
N GLU A 133 7.16 -10.73 -11.96
CA GLU A 133 5.70 -10.58 -11.96
C GLU A 133 5.01 -11.86 -11.48
#